data_4a664a836e4ef3dab92fcc77f72b2d54
#
_entry.id   4a664a836e4ef3dab92fcc77f72b2d54
#
_cell.length_a   1.000
_cell.length_b   1.000
_cell.length_c   1.000
_cell.angle_alpha   90.00
_cell.angle_beta   90.00
_cell.angle_gamma   90.00
#
_symmetry.space_group_name_H-M   'P 1'
#
loop_
_entity.id
_entity.type
_entity.pdbx_description
1 polymer ?
#
loop_
_entity_poly.entity_id
_entity_poly.type
_entity_poly.pdbx_seq_one_letter_code
_entity_poly.pdbx_strand_id
1 'polypeptide(L)'
;MAAAEAGVTAGLDDAVLPFAVPDLDVRGRVVRLGGSIDAILARHDYPVAVSRVLGEACALTVLLGTALKFEGRFQLQTKSDGAIAMMVVDFTAPDTYRAVVQINQAKLVEAMALDKLSTGALLGEGHLAMTIDQGSTTTRYQGIVPLSGQSLEEAAHQYFRQSEQIPTRVRLAVGTVTAGGRAHWRAGGILVQFMPHSPERLRAADIHPGDVPEGHEILASTDPDGIEDDAWTEARSLVETVEDHELLDPTLESERLLYRLFHERGARVFEAVAVQEACRCSRERVLAMLRGFSPEDRRAMVADDGKLGVTCEFCSRRYSFDQAEVEDGQAAGQ
;
A
#
# COMPACT_ATOMS: atom_id res chain seq x y z
N MET A 1 43.83 -2.87 21.11
CA MET A 1 42.92 -1.71 20.98
C MET A 1 42.15 -1.87 19.68
N ALA A 2 40.98 -2.45 19.75
CA ALA A 2 40.09 -2.60 18.58
C ALA A 2 39.20 -1.34 18.52
N ALA A 3 39.27 -0.64 17.39
CA ALA A 3 38.39 0.49 17.10
C ALA A 3 36.98 -0.05 16.92
N ALA A 4 36.05 0.42 17.75
CA ALA A 4 34.63 0.18 17.57
C ALA A 4 34.20 0.93 16.30
N GLU A 5 33.80 0.21 15.29
CA GLU A 5 33.08 0.74 14.15
C GLU A 5 31.75 1.29 14.68
N ALA A 6 31.60 2.61 14.61
CA ALA A 6 30.34 3.27 14.88
C ALA A 6 29.34 2.80 13.82
N GLY A 7 28.45 1.90 14.21
CA GLY A 7 27.30 1.53 13.40
C GLY A 7 26.50 2.80 13.11
N VAL A 8 26.46 3.20 11.86
CA VAL A 8 25.45 4.11 11.33
C VAL A 8 24.12 3.44 11.66
N THR A 9 23.36 4.01 12.58
CA THR A 9 21.95 3.67 12.76
C THR A 9 21.27 4.01 11.45
N ALA A 10 21.12 3.01 10.58
CA ALA A 10 20.29 3.13 9.38
C ALA A 10 18.92 3.62 9.88
N GLY A 11 18.50 4.79 9.40
CA GLY A 11 17.14 5.28 9.65
C GLY A 11 16.19 4.12 9.35
N LEU A 12 15.12 3.97 10.14
CA LEU A 12 14.19 2.85 10.09
C LEU A 12 13.55 2.73 8.71
N ASP A 13 14.28 2.10 7.77
CA ASP A 13 13.72 1.61 6.51
C ASP A 13 12.87 0.37 6.80
N ASP A 14 11.92 0.12 5.92
CA ASP A 14 10.94 -0.95 6.09
C ASP A 14 10.17 -0.81 7.42
N ALA A 15 9.66 0.42 7.65
CA ALA A 15 8.92 0.74 8.86
C ALA A 15 7.78 1.73 8.59
N VAL A 16 6.81 1.71 9.47
CA VAL A 16 5.71 2.68 9.55
C VAL A 16 5.80 3.41 10.87
N LEU A 17 5.86 4.75 10.80
CA LEU A 17 5.83 5.63 11.97
C LEU A 17 4.43 6.22 12.14
N PRO A 18 3.64 5.78 13.15
CA PRO A 18 2.38 6.43 13.49
C PRO A 18 2.62 7.77 14.17
N PHE A 19 1.74 8.74 13.93
CA PHE A 19 1.79 10.03 14.59
C PHE A 19 0.40 10.64 14.81
N ALA A 20 0.33 11.67 15.63
CA ALA A 20 -0.85 12.50 15.84
C ALA A 20 -0.47 13.96 15.93
N VAL A 21 -1.34 14.86 15.48
CA VAL A 21 -1.26 16.30 15.64
C VAL A 21 -2.53 16.75 16.37
N PRO A 22 -2.53 16.75 17.72
CA PRO A 22 -3.74 17.00 18.49
C PRO A 22 -4.39 18.36 18.21
N ASP A 23 -3.57 19.39 17.96
CA ASP A 23 -4.03 20.75 17.68
C ASP A 23 -4.80 20.87 16.36
N LEU A 24 -4.63 19.89 15.47
CA LEU A 24 -5.34 19.81 14.19
C LEU A 24 -6.37 18.65 14.15
N ASP A 25 -6.60 17.96 15.25
CA ASP A 25 -7.42 16.73 15.30
C ASP A 25 -7.05 15.69 14.25
N VAL A 26 -5.76 15.55 13.93
CA VAL A 26 -5.25 14.63 12.92
C VAL A 26 -4.45 13.50 13.54
N ARG A 27 -4.65 12.32 12.99
CA ARG A 27 -3.71 11.21 13.16
C ARG A 27 -3.19 10.78 11.79
N GLY A 28 -1.98 10.25 11.77
CA GLY A 28 -1.39 9.84 10.50
C GLY A 28 -0.35 8.74 10.66
N ARG A 29 0.22 8.37 9.53
CA ARG A 29 1.32 7.42 9.41
C ARG A 29 2.25 7.85 8.30
N VAL A 30 3.54 7.63 8.52
CA VAL A 30 4.57 7.72 7.47
C VAL A 30 5.12 6.33 7.26
N VAL A 31 5.20 5.87 6.01
CA VAL A 31 5.83 4.60 5.63
C VAL A 31 7.09 4.88 4.81
N ARG A 32 8.13 4.09 5.07
CA ARG A 32 9.34 4.04 4.26
C ARG A 32 9.69 2.60 3.99
N LEU A 33 9.73 2.23 2.71
CA LEU A 33 10.05 0.88 2.25
C LEU A 33 11.35 0.96 1.44
N GLY A 34 12.32 0.18 1.85
CA GLY A 34 13.64 0.08 1.23
C GLY A 34 13.92 -1.34 0.75
N GLY A 35 14.60 -2.15 1.57
CA GLY A 35 14.97 -3.52 1.21
C GLY A 35 13.81 -4.42 0.87
N SER A 36 12.68 -4.29 1.57
CA SER A 36 11.50 -5.13 1.34
C SER A 36 10.85 -4.85 -0.02
N ILE A 37 10.69 -3.58 -0.41
CA ILE A 37 10.12 -3.23 -1.71
C ILE A 37 11.10 -3.54 -2.86
N ASP A 38 12.41 -3.32 -2.66
CA ASP A 38 13.43 -3.68 -3.64
C ASP A 38 13.40 -5.19 -3.93
N ALA A 39 13.27 -6.01 -2.88
CA ALA A 39 13.14 -7.46 -3.02
C ALA A 39 11.91 -7.89 -3.81
N ILE A 40 10.76 -7.22 -3.64
CA ILE A 40 9.53 -7.50 -4.40
C ILE A 40 9.71 -7.10 -5.86
N LEU A 41 10.12 -5.87 -6.15
CA LEU A 41 10.16 -5.33 -7.50
C LEU A 41 11.28 -5.92 -8.34
N ALA A 42 12.46 -6.18 -7.77
CA ALA A 42 13.58 -6.80 -8.47
C ALA A 42 13.33 -8.26 -8.85
N ARG A 43 12.44 -8.96 -8.15
CA ARG A 43 12.18 -10.40 -8.32
C ARG A 43 11.40 -10.73 -9.59
N HIS A 44 10.59 -9.79 -10.06
CA HIS A 44 9.66 -10.01 -11.17
C HIS A 44 10.07 -9.38 -12.50
N ASP A 45 11.13 -8.56 -12.50
CA ASP A 45 11.62 -7.83 -13.68
C ASP A 45 10.51 -7.08 -14.43
N TYR A 46 9.61 -6.45 -13.67
CA TYR A 46 8.54 -5.62 -14.24
C TYR A 46 9.11 -4.36 -14.92
N PRO A 47 8.50 -3.87 -16.02
CA PRO A 47 8.83 -2.56 -16.57
C PRO A 47 8.72 -1.45 -15.50
N VAL A 48 9.61 -0.45 -15.58
CA VAL A 48 9.74 0.61 -14.58
C VAL A 48 8.40 1.27 -14.23
N ALA A 49 7.57 1.55 -15.23
CA ALA A 49 6.25 2.16 -15.01
C ALA A 49 5.32 1.26 -14.19
N VAL A 50 5.33 -0.05 -14.44
CA VAL A 50 4.54 -1.03 -13.67
C VAL A 50 5.08 -1.17 -12.25
N SER A 51 6.42 -1.20 -12.10
CA SER A 51 7.08 -1.25 -10.79
C SER A 51 6.70 -0.05 -9.92
N ARG A 52 6.58 1.15 -10.51
CA ARG A 52 6.12 2.35 -9.78
C ARG A 52 4.71 2.17 -9.23
N VAL A 53 3.76 1.76 -10.07
CA VAL A 53 2.37 1.54 -9.64
C VAL A 53 2.28 0.48 -8.54
N LEU A 54 3.03 -0.62 -8.68
CA LEU A 54 3.06 -1.67 -7.66
C LEU A 54 3.67 -1.17 -6.34
N GLY A 55 4.72 -0.35 -6.42
CA GLY A 55 5.34 0.28 -5.25
C GLY A 55 4.39 1.23 -4.52
N GLU A 56 3.63 2.06 -5.25
CA GLU A 56 2.57 2.92 -4.68
C GLU A 56 1.52 2.08 -3.97
N ALA A 57 1.06 0.99 -4.61
CA ALA A 57 0.09 0.08 -4.00
C ALA A 57 0.64 -0.62 -2.75
N CYS A 58 1.92 -0.99 -2.72
CA CYS A 58 2.57 -1.55 -1.54
C CYS A 58 2.62 -0.53 -0.40
N ALA A 59 3.07 0.71 -0.66
CA ALA A 59 3.12 1.77 0.35
C ALA A 59 1.72 2.06 0.92
N LEU A 60 0.70 2.20 0.06
CA LEU A 60 -0.68 2.41 0.48
C LEU A 60 -1.20 1.24 1.33
N THR A 61 -0.96 0.00 0.88
CA THR A 61 -1.42 -1.21 1.60
C THR A 61 -0.77 -1.33 2.97
N VAL A 62 0.52 -1.01 3.09
CA VAL A 62 1.24 -1.04 4.38
C VAL A 62 0.76 0.06 5.31
N LEU A 63 0.52 1.29 4.81
CA LEU A 63 -0.08 2.38 5.59
C LEU A 63 -1.43 1.99 6.20
N LEU A 64 -2.29 1.35 5.40
CA LEU A 64 -3.63 0.94 5.82
C LEU A 64 -3.60 -0.32 6.67
N GLY A 65 -2.80 -1.31 6.29
CA GLY A 65 -2.70 -2.59 6.99
C GLY A 65 -2.17 -2.45 8.41
N THR A 66 -1.18 -1.59 8.65
CA THR A 66 -0.65 -1.31 9.99
C THR A 66 -1.61 -0.52 10.89
N ALA A 67 -2.71 0.00 10.32
CA ALA A 67 -3.80 0.61 11.10
C ALA A 67 -4.73 -0.43 11.76
N LEU A 68 -4.70 -1.68 11.31
CA LEU A 68 -5.53 -2.74 11.86
C LEU A 68 -5.12 -3.04 13.30
N LYS A 69 -6.13 -3.13 14.19
CA LYS A 69 -5.92 -3.38 15.61
C LYS A 69 -6.12 -4.85 16.00
N PHE A 70 -6.17 -5.74 15.02
CA PHE A 70 -6.46 -7.17 15.23
C PHE A 70 -5.55 -8.03 14.34
N GLU A 71 -5.42 -9.29 14.67
CA GLU A 71 -4.83 -10.28 13.78
C GLU A 71 -5.74 -10.51 12.57
N GLY A 72 -5.20 -10.33 11.38
CA GLY A 72 -6.00 -10.46 10.18
C GLY A 72 -5.23 -10.08 8.92
N ARG A 73 -5.95 -9.94 7.84
CA ARG A 73 -5.40 -9.58 6.54
C ARG A 73 -6.09 -8.36 5.99
N PHE A 74 -5.32 -7.46 5.43
CA PHE A 74 -5.78 -6.41 4.56
C PHE A 74 -5.30 -6.71 3.14
N GLN A 75 -6.19 -6.66 2.17
CA GLN A 75 -5.87 -6.85 0.75
C GLN A 75 -6.32 -5.64 -0.05
N LEU A 76 -5.41 -5.10 -0.83
CA LEU A 76 -5.70 -4.16 -1.88
C LEU A 76 -5.63 -4.91 -3.21
N GLN A 77 -6.70 -4.87 -3.97
CA GLN A 77 -6.78 -5.52 -5.28
C GLN A 77 -7.36 -4.57 -6.31
N THR A 78 -6.72 -4.45 -7.46
CA THR A 78 -7.30 -3.82 -8.65
C THR A 78 -7.64 -4.89 -9.69
N LYS A 79 -8.73 -4.66 -10.41
CA LYS A 79 -9.05 -5.39 -11.64
C LYS A 79 -9.55 -4.38 -12.65
N SER A 80 -8.87 -4.28 -13.77
CA SER A 80 -9.12 -3.22 -14.73
C SER A 80 -8.81 -3.65 -16.16
N ASP A 81 -9.20 -2.82 -17.10
CA ASP A 81 -8.99 -3.06 -18.50
C ASP A 81 -7.69 -2.49 -19.05
N GLY A 82 -6.87 -1.84 -18.22
CA GLY A 82 -5.60 -1.21 -18.59
C GLY A 82 -4.46 -2.16 -18.90
N ALA A 83 -3.24 -1.62 -18.97
CA ALA A 83 -2.00 -2.39 -19.10
C ALA A 83 -1.73 -3.24 -17.84
N ILE A 84 -2.14 -2.77 -16.67
CA ILE A 84 -2.18 -3.53 -15.42
C ILE A 84 -3.57 -4.16 -15.31
N ALA A 85 -3.71 -5.40 -15.77
CA ALA A 85 -5.00 -6.10 -15.77
C ALA A 85 -5.49 -6.46 -14.38
N MET A 86 -4.56 -6.82 -13.49
CA MET A 86 -4.82 -7.10 -12.08
C MET A 86 -3.58 -6.82 -11.25
N MET A 87 -3.77 -6.26 -10.08
CA MET A 87 -2.72 -6.09 -9.08
C MET A 87 -3.27 -6.52 -7.73
N VAL A 88 -2.46 -7.23 -6.96
CA VAL A 88 -2.83 -7.69 -5.61
C VAL A 88 -1.70 -7.39 -4.66
N VAL A 89 -2.00 -6.69 -3.59
CA VAL A 89 -1.12 -6.50 -2.44
C VAL A 89 -1.81 -7.01 -1.20
N ASP A 90 -1.23 -8.01 -0.57
CA ASP A 90 -1.69 -8.59 0.69
C ASP A 90 -0.83 -8.06 1.84
N PHE A 91 -1.43 -7.51 2.87
CA PHE A 91 -0.81 -7.27 4.17
C PHE A 91 -1.38 -8.26 5.18
N THR A 92 -0.52 -8.92 5.93
CA THR A 92 -0.91 -9.79 7.04
C THR A 92 -0.37 -9.19 8.33
N ALA A 93 -1.26 -8.80 9.23
CA ALA A 93 -0.86 -8.23 10.51
C ALA A 93 -0.02 -9.26 11.31
N PRO A 94 0.97 -8.79 12.06
CA PRO A 94 1.21 -7.38 12.35
C PRO A 94 2.06 -6.63 11.30
N ASP A 95 2.86 -7.32 10.46
CA ASP A 95 4.02 -6.70 9.83
C ASP A 95 4.39 -7.22 8.43
N THR A 96 3.71 -8.24 7.88
CA THR A 96 4.16 -8.86 6.64
C THR A 96 3.32 -8.47 5.44
N TYR A 97 3.97 -8.24 4.28
CA TYR A 97 3.26 -7.98 3.04
C TYR A 97 3.89 -8.69 1.83
N ARG A 98 3.12 -8.81 0.76
CA ARG A 98 3.53 -9.38 -0.52
C ARG A 98 2.69 -8.77 -1.64
N ALA A 99 3.23 -8.74 -2.86
CA ALA A 99 2.56 -8.11 -3.99
C ALA A 99 2.80 -8.87 -5.30
N VAL A 100 1.87 -8.70 -6.23
CA VAL A 100 1.94 -9.25 -7.59
C VAL A 100 1.13 -8.41 -8.57
N VAL A 101 1.59 -8.33 -9.83
CA VAL A 101 0.89 -7.69 -10.94
C VAL A 101 0.72 -8.67 -12.09
N GLN A 102 -0.46 -8.68 -12.69
CA GLN A 102 -0.70 -9.30 -14.00
C GLN A 102 -0.77 -8.21 -15.08
N ILE A 103 0.06 -8.34 -16.09
CA ILE A 103 0.24 -7.36 -17.15
C ILE A 103 -0.43 -7.84 -18.44
N ASN A 104 -1.20 -6.95 -19.07
CA ASN A 104 -1.61 -7.11 -20.45
C ASN A 104 -0.50 -6.54 -21.35
N GLN A 105 0.33 -7.42 -21.90
CA GLN A 105 1.49 -7.03 -22.69
C GLN A 105 1.14 -6.17 -23.90
N ALA A 106 0.04 -6.47 -24.61
CA ALA A 106 -0.36 -5.69 -25.77
C ALA A 106 -0.72 -4.26 -25.41
N LYS A 107 -1.51 -4.06 -24.35
CA LYS A 107 -1.85 -2.72 -23.84
C LYS A 107 -0.66 -1.98 -23.26
N LEU A 108 0.30 -2.69 -22.65
CA LEU A 108 1.53 -2.07 -22.14
C LEU A 108 2.39 -1.52 -23.28
N VAL A 109 2.57 -2.28 -24.36
CA VAL A 109 3.31 -1.83 -25.55
C VAL A 109 2.63 -0.60 -26.16
N GLU A 110 1.29 -0.60 -26.26
CA GLU A 110 0.52 0.55 -26.73
C GLU A 110 0.70 1.78 -25.81
N ALA A 111 0.59 1.60 -24.49
CA ALA A 111 0.78 2.67 -23.50
C ALA A 111 2.20 3.27 -23.59
N MET A 112 3.22 2.43 -23.77
CA MET A 112 4.61 2.88 -23.96
C MET A 112 4.78 3.68 -25.27
N ALA A 113 4.16 3.21 -26.36
CA ALA A 113 4.22 3.92 -27.64
C ALA A 113 3.54 5.29 -27.62
N LEU A 114 2.53 5.45 -26.78
CA LEU A 114 1.76 6.69 -26.61
C LEU A 114 2.25 7.56 -25.44
N ASP A 115 3.32 7.15 -24.74
CA ASP A 115 3.83 7.80 -23.51
C ASP A 115 2.76 7.98 -22.42
N LYS A 116 1.81 7.03 -22.31
CA LYS A 116 0.73 7.01 -21.31
C LYS A 116 1.10 6.10 -20.15
N LEU A 117 2.08 6.51 -19.36
CA LEU A 117 2.69 5.71 -18.28
C LEU A 117 2.32 6.18 -16.87
N SER A 118 1.36 7.08 -16.73
CA SER A 118 0.82 7.46 -15.41
C SER A 118 0.07 6.27 -14.77
N THR A 119 -0.01 6.26 -13.45
CA THR A 119 -0.72 5.22 -12.68
C THR A 119 -2.14 5.02 -13.19
N GLY A 120 -2.90 6.10 -13.36
CA GLY A 120 -4.26 6.03 -13.88
C GLY A 120 -4.36 5.51 -15.31
N ALA A 121 -3.42 5.87 -16.20
CA ALA A 121 -3.42 5.40 -17.58
C ALA A 121 -3.06 3.90 -17.67
N LEU A 122 -2.17 3.41 -16.80
CA LEU A 122 -1.81 1.99 -16.76
C LEU A 122 -2.92 1.12 -16.14
N LEU A 123 -3.65 1.65 -15.17
CA LEU A 123 -4.81 0.98 -14.58
C LEU A 123 -6.03 1.00 -15.51
N GLY A 124 -6.30 2.14 -16.19
CA GLY A 124 -7.47 2.26 -17.07
C GLY A 124 -8.79 2.27 -16.30
N GLU A 125 -9.83 1.65 -16.90
CA GLU A 125 -11.16 1.53 -16.29
C GLU A 125 -11.31 0.20 -15.55
N GLY A 126 -11.96 0.23 -14.39
CA GLY A 126 -12.15 -0.97 -13.59
C GLY A 126 -12.57 -0.68 -12.16
N HIS A 127 -12.00 -1.42 -11.21
CA HIS A 127 -12.27 -1.20 -9.79
C HIS A 127 -11.05 -1.51 -8.92
N LEU A 128 -10.98 -0.81 -7.79
CA LEU A 128 -10.10 -1.07 -6.67
C LEU A 128 -10.95 -1.59 -5.51
N ALA A 129 -10.60 -2.75 -5.00
CA ALA A 129 -11.23 -3.37 -3.83
C ALA A 129 -10.25 -3.38 -2.65
N MET A 130 -10.72 -2.92 -1.50
CA MET A 130 -10.03 -3.02 -0.22
C MET A 130 -10.78 -4.00 0.68
N THR A 131 -10.14 -5.09 1.05
CA THR A 131 -10.76 -6.18 1.79
C THR A 131 -10.06 -6.38 3.12
N ILE A 132 -10.84 -6.41 4.21
CA ILE A 132 -10.40 -6.76 5.55
C ILE A 132 -10.94 -8.15 5.88
N ASP A 133 -10.03 -9.07 6.21
CA ASP A 133 -10.35 -10.45 6.58
C ASP A 133 -9.79 -10.73 7.98
N GLN A 134 -10.69 -10.82 8.96
CA GLN A 134 -10.36 -11.05 10.37
C GLN A 134 -10.33 -12.54 10.74
N GLY A 135 -10.39 -13.44 9.76
CA GLY A 135 -10.39 -14.89 9.98
C GLY A 135 -11.77 -15.54 9.93
N SER A 136 -11.82 -16.82 10.29
CA SER A 136 -12.98 -17.71 10.03
C SER A 136 -14.26 -17.37 10.81
N THR A 137 -14.20 -16.52 11.83
CA THR A 137 -15.33 -16.23 12.74
C THR A 137 -16.00 -14.88 12.47
N THR A 138 -15.45 -14.06 11.55
CA THR A 138 -15.95 -12.72 11.26
C THR A 138 -16.28 -12.55 9.78
N THR A 139 -17.29 -11.71 9.53
CA THR A 139 -17.67 -11.35 8.16
C THR A 139 -16.54 -10.54 7.50
N ARG A 140 -16.19 -10.91 6.29
CA ARG A 140 -15.26 -10.15 5.46
C ARG A 140 -15.86 -8.79 5.14
N TYR A 141 -15.14 -7.71 5.44
CA TYR A 141 -15.51 -6.36 5.02
C TYR A 141 -14.78 -6.03 3.72
N GLN A 142 -15.52 -5.51 2.73
CA GLN A 142 -14.95 -5.10 1.46
C GLN A 142 -15.58 -3.79 1.00
N GLY A 143 -14.75 -2.80 0.73
CA GLY A 143 -15.12 -1.58 0.03
C GLY A 143 -14.58 -1.61 -1.40
N ILE A 144 -15.37 -1.09 -2.33
CA ILE A 144 -15.04 -1.07 -3.76
C ILE A 144 -15.17 0.35 -4.29
N VAL A 145 -14.15 0.80 -5.03
CA VAL A 145 -14.12 2.11 -5.70
C VAL A 145 -13.93 1.90 -7.20
N PRO A 146 -14.70 2.58 -8.05
CA PRO A 146 -14.46 2.56 -9.48
C PRO A 146 -13.12 3.21 -9.82
N LEU A 147 -12.41 2.63 -10.79
CA LEU A 147 -11.25 3.21 -11.43
C LEU A 147 -11.67 3.77 -12.79
N SER A 148 -11.32 5.01 -13.05
CA SER A 148 -11.64 5.73 -14.30
C SER A 148 -10.45 6.61 -14.76
N GLY A 149 -9.24 6.09 -14.58
CA GLY A 149 -8.01 6.76 -14.97
C GLY A 149 -7.38 7.66 -13.89
N GLN A 150 -7.88 7.63 -12.65
CA GLN A 150 -7.29 8.35 -11.51
C GLN A 150 -6.08 7.61 -10.92
N SER A 151 -5.27 8.34 -10.12
CA SER A 151 -4.17 7.77 -9.35
C SER A 151 -4.66 6.88 -8.19
N LEU A 152 -3.73 6.10 -7.59
CA LEU A 152 -4.05 5.33 -6.38
C LEU A 152 -4.33 6.24 -5.17
N GLU A 153 -3.70 7.41 -5.09
CA GLU A 153 -3.98 8.41 -4.06
C GLU A 153 -5.44 8.88 -4.17
N GLU A 154 -5.88 9.28 -5.36
CA GLU A 154 -7.25 9.72 -5.61
C GLU A 154 -8.28 8.61 -5.37
N ALA A 155 -7.97 7.37 -5.78
CA ALA A 155 -8.81 6.22 -5.50
C ALA A 155 -8.93 5.95 -3.99
N ALA A 156 -7.84 6.11 -3.23
CA ALA A 156 -7.86 6.00 -1.77
C ALA A 156 -8.69 7.12 -1.12
N HIS A 157 -8.53 8.38 -1.57
CA HIS A 157 -9.36 9.49 -1.09
C HIS A 157 -10.85 9.23 -1.34
N GLN A 158 -11.19 8.73 -2.53
CA GLN A 158 -12.56 8.38 -2.87
C GLN A 158 -13.11 7.26 -1.97
N TYR A 159 -12.30 6.23 -1.70
CA TYR A 159 -12.67 5.14 -0.80
C TYR A 159 -13.02 5.66 0.60
N PHE A 160 -12.13 6.44 1.20
CA PHE A 160 -12.34 6.96 2.56
C PHE A 160 -13.53 7.89 2.66
N ARG A 161 -13.77 8.71 1.64
CA ARG A 161 -14.95 9.59 1.59
C ARG A 161 -16.26 8.81 1.48
N GLN A 162 -16.31 7.78 0.62
CA GLN A 162 -17.54 7.06 0.32
C GLN A 162 -17.85 5.93 1.31
N SER A 163 -16.83 5.21 1.76
CA SER A 163 -17.00 3.99 2.55
C SER A 163 -16.79 4.21 4.03
N GLU A 164 -15.80 5.00 4.42
CA GLU A 164 -15.41 5.21 5.82
C GLU A 164 -15.91 6.54 6.38
N GLN A 165 -16.25 7.49 5.52
CA GLN A 165 -16.66 8.85 5.88
C GLN A 165 -15.61 9.56 6.77
N ILE A 166 -14.33 9.23 6.57
CA ILE A 166 -13.21 9.82 7.27
C ILE A 166 -12.41 10.65 6.26
N PRO A 167 -12.32 11.99 6.44
CA PRO A 167 -11.47 12.82 5.62
C PRO A 167 -10.04 12.31 5.70
N THR A 168 -9.48 11.97 4.56
CA THR A 168 -8.17 11.32 4.47
C THR A 168 -7.37 11.94 3.35
N ARG A 169 -6.08 12.22 3.62
CA ARG A 169 -5.13 12.62 2.59
C ARG A 169 -3.96 11.66 2.56
N VAL A 170 -3.59 11.27 1.35
CA VAL A 170 -2.49 10.34 1.09
C VAL A 170 -1.55 10.97 0.08
N ARG A 171 -0.23 10.87 0.33
CA ARG A 171 0.82 11.10 -0.64
C ARG A 171 1.68 9.85 -0.73
N LEU A 172 1.98 9.43 -1.95
CA LEU A 172 2.78 8.24 -2.26
C LEU A 172 3.91 8.62 -3.21
N ALA A 173 5.07 7.99 -3.02
CA ALA A 173 6.19 8.16 -3.92
C ALA A 173 6.91 6.83 -4.15
N VAL A 174 7.36 6.61 -5.38
CA VAL A 174 8.17 5.44 -5.76
C VAL A 174 9.27 5.87 -6.70
N GLY A 175 10.48 5.42 -6.39
CA GLY A 175 11.65 5.74 -7.20
C GLY A 175 12.79 4.79 -6.93
N THR A 176 13.95 5.12 -7.49
CA THR A 176 15.18 4.36 -7.27
C THR A 176 16.26 5.25 -6.68
N VAL A 177 17.05 4.69 -5.77
CA VAL A 177 18.25 5.31 -5.21
C VAL A 177 19.46 4.48 -5.61
N THR A 178 20.53 5.14 -6.07
CA THR A 178 21.76 4.44 -6.40
C THR A 178 22.63 4.30 -5.15
N ALA A 179 22.90 3.06 -4.75
CA ALA A 179 23.83 2.73 -3.69
C ALA A 179 24.72 1.56 -4.12
N GLY A 180 26.03 1.63 -3.80
CA GLY A 180 26.97 0.59 -4.20
C GLY A 180 27.04 0.34 -5.72
N GLY A 181 26.74 1.34 -6.55
CA GLY A 181 26.74 1.21 -8.02
C GLY A 181 25.51 0.48 -8.61
N ARG A 182 24.49 0.16 -7.79
CA ARG A 182 23.21 -0.42 -8.21
C ARG A 182 22.04 0.51 -7.88
N ALA A 183 21.05 0.49 -8.75
CA ALA A 183 19.75 1.11 -8.46
C ALA A 183 18.93 0.19 -7.55
N HIS A 184 18.42 0.73 -6.46
CA HIS A 184 17.54 0.06 -5.52
C HIS A 184 16.20 0.77 -5.48
N TRP A 185 15.12 0.02 -5.54
CA TRP A 185 13.78 0.54 -5.43
C TRP A 185 13.49 1.04 -4.01
N ARG A 186 12.75 2.13 -3.96
CA ARG A 186 12.21 2.68 -2.71
C ARG A 186 10.76 3.09 -2.93
N ALA A 187 9.95 2.93 -1.90
CA ALA A 187 8.61 3.48 -1.85
C ALA A 187 8.40 4.17 -0.51
N GLY A 188 7.68 5.25 -0.52
CA GLY A 188 7.31 5.98 0.69
C GLY A 188 5.91 6.53 0.59
N GLY A 189 5.36 6.91 1.72
CA GLY A 189 4.06 7.55 1.75
C GLY A 189 3.73 8.16 3.11
N ILE A 190 2.85 9.12 3.08
CA ILE A 190 2.21 9.70 4.26
C ILE A 190 0.71 9.65 4.11
N LEU A 191 0.03 9.28 5.18
CA LEU A 191 -1.42 9.29 5.29
C LEU A 191 -1.81 10.10 6.51
N VAL A 192 -2.77 11.00 6.37
CA VAL A 192 -3.41 11.71 7.49
C VAL A 192 -4.92 11.53 7.43
N GLN A 193 -5.53 11.44 8.60
CA GLN A 193 -6.95 11.30 8.79
C GLN A 193 -7.45 12.31 9.81
N PHE A 194 -8.51 13.01 9.46
CA PHE A 194 -9.16 13.95 10.37
C PHE A 194 -10.09 13.21 11.34
N MET A 195 -9.98 13.56 12.62
CA MET A 195 -10.72 12.93 13.72
C MET A 195 -11.49 14.01 14.51
N PRO A 196 -12.64 14.47 14.02
CA PRO A 196 -13.33 15.69 14.45
C PRO A 196 -13.93 15.65 15.86
N HIS A 197 -13.50 14.78 16.74
CA HIS A 197 -14.09 14.59 18.07
C HIS A 197 -13.08 14.69 19.21
N SER A 198 -12.11 15.61 19.14
CA SER A 198 -11.35 15.88 20.34
C SER A 198 -12.20 16.65 21.35
N PRO A 199 -12.19 16.28 22.65
CA PRO A 199 -12.92 16.99 23.68
C PRO A 199 -12.49 18.45 23.83
N GLU A 200 -11.33 18.81 23.34
CA GLU A 200 -10.75 20.17 23.40
C GLU A 200 -11.38 21.07 22.35
N ARG A 201 -11.70 20.56 21.16
CA ARG A 201 -12.38 21.29 20.08
C ARG A 201 -13.88 21.46 20.30
N LEU A 202 -14.53 20.50 20.93
CA LEU A 202 -15.93 20.66 21.36
C LEU A 202 -16.12 21.84 22.34
N ARG A 203 -15.03 22.39 22.87
CA ARG A 203 -15.03 23.56 23.77
C ARG A 203 -14.68 24.87 23.07
N ALA A 204 -14.07 24.84 21.89
CA ALA A 204 -13.88 26.01 21.04
C ALA A 204 -15.21 26.24 20.30
N ALA A 205 -15.98 27.24 20.74
CA ALA A 205 -17.20 27.61 20.03
C ALA A 205 -16.78 28.10 18.62
N ASP A 206 -17.19 27.36 17.60
CA ASP A 206 -17.10 27.83 16.24
C ASP A 206 -17.82 29.18 16.12
N ILE A 207 -17.23 30.09 15.34
CA ILE A 207 -17.87 31.35 15.01
C ILE A 207 -19.21 31.02 14.36
N HIS A 208 -20.29 31.42 15.04
CA HIS A 208 -21.65 31.13 14.56
C HIS A 208 -21.87 31.81 13.20
N PRO A 209 -22.54 31.17 12.21
CA PRO A 209 -22.82 31.78 10.91
C PRO A 209 -23.53 33.15 10.98
N GLY A 210 -24.07 33.52 12.16
CA GLY A 210 -24.66 34.82 12.43
C GLY A 210 -23.69 35.97 12.68
N ASP A 211 -22.40 35.70 12.86
CA ASP A 211 -21.36 36.70 13.12
C ASP A 211 -20.65 37.20 11.83
N VAL A 212 -21.08 36.75 10.65
CA VAL A 212 -20.61 37.22 9.36
C VAL A 212 -21.28 38.58 9.06
N PRO A 213 -20.49 39.66 8.80
CA PRO A 213 -21.07 40.96 8.46
C PRO A 213 -21.98 40.87 7.23
N GLU A 214 -23.13 41.52 7.27
CA GLU A 214 -24.08 41.59 6.13
C GLU A 214 -23.34 42.10 4.88
N GLY A 215 -23.34 41.29 3.81
CA GLY A 215 -22.73 41.61 2.51
C GLY A 215 -21.49 40.77 2.15
N HIS A 216 -21.03 39.88 2.99
CA HIS A 216 -20.07 38.87 2.60
C HIS A 216 -20.81 37.57 2.19
N GLU A 217 -20.76 37.25 0.90
CA GLU A 217 -21.13 35.91 0.45
C GLU A 217 -20.17 34.90 1.11
N ILE A 218 -20.70 33.99 1.89
CA ILE A 218 -19.96 32.77 2.29
C ILE A 218 -19.70 32.04 0.98
N LEU A 219 -18.48 32.16 0.45
CA LEU A 219 -18.05 31.34 -0.68
C LEU A 219 -18.27 29.90 -0.25
N ALA A 220 -19.18 29.22 -0.93
CA ALA A 220 -19.40 27.80 -0.72
C ALA A 220 -18.02 27.12 -0.75
N SER A 221 -17.71 26.37 0.31
CA SER A 221 -16.45 25.68 0.47
C SER A 221 -16.08 24.98 -0.85
N THR A 222 -14.94 25.33 -1.40
CA THR A 222 -14.35 24.63 -2.56
C THR A 222 -13.60 23.39 -2.13
N ASP A 223 -13.73 22.99 -0.87
CA ASP A 223 -13.08 21.79 -0.35
C ASP A 223 -13.66 20.55 -1.06
N PRO A 224 -12.84 19.79 -1.80
CA PRO A 224 -13.27 18.57 -2.46
C PRO A 224 -13.81 17.51 -1.49
N ASP A 225 -13.48 17.60 -0.21
CA ASP A 225 -13.97 16.70 0.83
C ASP A 225 -15.28 17.20 1.49
N GLY A 226 -15.73 18.43 1.16
CA GLY A 226 -16.98 19.02 1.66
C GLY A 226 -16.94 19.37 3.15
N ILE A 227 -15.74 19.55 3.73
CA ILE A 227 -15.53 19.82 5.14
C ILE A 227 -14.93 21.21 5.30
N GLU A 228 -15.68 22.09 5.94
CA GLU A 228 -15.28 23.46 6.27
C GLU A 228 -14.56 23.51 7.63
N ASP A 229 -13.51 22.75 7.82
CA ASP A 229 -12.71 22.78 9.03
C ASP A 229 -11.29 23.31 8.71
N ASP A 230 -10.94 24.45 9.30
CA ASP A 230 -9.66 25.12 9.06
C ASP A 230 -8.47 24.24 9.40
N ALA A 231 -8.58 23.42 10.46
CA ALA A 231 -7.49 22.55 10.86
C ALA A 231 -7.31 21.36 9.91
N TRP A 232 -8.41 20.82 9.36
CA TRP A 232 -8.31 19.83 8.29
C TRP A 232 -7.70 20.44 7.05
N THR A 233 -8.14 21.64 6.65
CA THR A 233 -7.62 22.36 5.49
C THR A 233 -6.12 22.64 5.66
N GLU A 234 -5.67 23.07 6.85
CA GLU A 234 -4.25 23.26 7.16
C GLU A 234 -3.49 21.93 7.06
N ALA A 235 -3.95 20.88 7.73
CA ALA A 235 -3.27 19.58 7.74
C ALA A 235 -3.14 18.98 6.34
N ARG A 236 -4.22 19.04 5.55
CA ARG A 236 -4.24 18.60 4.16
C ARG A 236 -3.24 19.38 3.31
N SER A 237 -3.26 20.70 3.40
CA SER A 237 -2.38 21.57 2.62
C SER A 237 -0.92 21.32 2.96
N LEU A 238 -0.58 21.11 4.23
CA LEU A 238 0.78 20.77 4.66
C LEU A 238 1.22 19.42 4.05
N VAL A 239 0.38 18.40 4.06
CA VAL A 239 0.69 17.09 3.46
C VAL A 239 0.84 17.19 1.96
N GLU A 240 0.08 18.03 1.27
CA GLU A 240 0.20 18.28 -0.17
C GLU A 240 1.53 18.91 -0.56
N THR A 241 2.23 19.59 0.37
CA THR A 241 3.58 20.12 0.12
C THR A 241 4.68 19.07 0.16
N VAL A 242 4.38 17.83 0.52
CA VAL A 242 5.39 16.77 0.58
C VAL A 242 5.83 16.40 -0.83
N GLU A 243 7.13 16.48 -1.07
CA GLU A 243 7.74 16.13 -2.34
C GLU A 243 8.22 14.66 -2.34
N ASP A 244 8.26 14.06 -3.52
CA ASP A 244 8.65 12.65 -3.68
C ASP A 244 10.02 12.35 -3.07
N HIS A 245 10.99 13.25 -3.25
CA HIS A 245 12.34 13.07 -2.71
C HIS A 245 12.34 13.00 -1.17
N GLU A 246 11.44 13.70 -0.48
CA GLU A 246 11.35 13.65 1.00
C GLU A 246 10.84 12.30 1.50
N LEU A 247 10.02 11.60 0.70
CA LEU A 247 9.53 10.26 1.01
C LEU A 247 10.54 9.17 0.64
N LEU A 248 11.45 9.44 -0.31
CA LEU A 248 12.34 8.43 -0.88
C LEU A 248 13.78 8.53 -0.37
N ASP A 249 14.22 9.69 0.16
CA ASP A 249 15.56 9.89 0.65
C ASP A 249 15.84 9.01 1.90
N PRO A 250 16.79 8.04 1.82
CA PRO A 250 17.11 7.18 2.96
C PRO A 250 17.80 7.92 4.12
N THR A 251 18.27 9.14 3.89
CA THR A 251 18.95 9.96 4.92
C THR A 251 17.99 10.87 5.67
N LEU A 252 16.76 11.03 5.19
CA LEU A 252 15.73 11.85 5.83
C LEU A 252 14.85 10.95 6.72
N GLU A 253 14.98 11.11 8.02
CA GLU A 253 14.15 10.41 9.00
C GLU A 253 12.68 10.88 8.94
N SER A 254 11.75 9.97 9.21
CA SER A 254 10.32 10.27 9.20
C SER A 254 9.94 11.36 10.22
N GLU A 255 10.59 11.37 11.37
CA GLU A 255 10.41 12.37 12.42
C GLU A 255 10.81 13.78 11.95
N ARG A 256 11.86 13.88 11.14
CA ARG A 256 12.29 15.15 10.56
C ARG A 256 11.31 15.67 9.52
N LEU A 257 10.73 14.80 8.72
CA LEU A 257 9.63 15.15 7.81
C LEU A 257 8.42 15.67 8.58
N LEU A 258 8.00 14.96 9.64
CA LEU A 258 6.90 15.38 10.50
C LEU A 258 7.16 16.70 11.21
N TYR A 259 8.41 16.93 11.67
CA TYR A 259 8.80 18.21 12.23
C TYR A 259 8.67 19.33 11.20
N ARG A 260 9.14 19.14 9.97
CA ARG A 260 8.99 20.15 8.91
C ARG A 260 7.51 20.50 8.67
N LEU A 261 6.63 19.50 8.67
CA LEU A 261 5.22 19.71 8.39
C LEU A 261 4.46 20.35 9.57
N PHE A 262 4.72 19.89 10.79
CA PHE A 262 3.82 20.12 11.91
C PHE A 262 4.51 20.74 13.15
N HIS A 263 5.73 21.31 13.04
CA HIS A 263 6.46 21.85 14.22
C HIS A 263 5.70 22.97 14.94
N GLU A 264 4.90 23.76 14.22
CA GLU A 264 4.09 24.83 14.81
C GLU A 264 2.89 24.31 15.63
N ARG A 265 2.40 23.12 15.29
CA ARG A 265 1.23 22.48 15.91
C ARG A 265 1.57 21.35 16.86
N GLY A 266 2.83 20.92 16.90
CA GLY A 266 3.32 19.87 17.78
C GLY A 266 2.86 18.45 17.36
N ALA A 267 3.68 17.77 16.54
CA ALA A 267 3.46 16.37 16.21
C ALA A 267 3.94 15.46 17.36
N ARG A 268 3.11 14.49 17.73
CA ARG A 268 3.46 13.38 18.62
C ARG A 268 3.69 12.13 17.78
N VAL A 269 4.85 11.51 17.92
CA VAL A 269 5.20 10.26 17.28
C VAL A 269 5.01 9.10 18.26
N PHE A 270 4.67 7.92 17.71
CA PHE A 270 4.51 6.68 18.45
C PHE A 270 5.59 5.69 18.04
N GLU A 271 5.60 4.52 18.66
CA GLU A 271 6.54 3.46 18.33
C GLU A 271 6.39 3.03 16.87
N ALA A 272 7.50 2.99 16.15
CA ALA A 272 7.52 2.57 14.77
C ALA A 272 7.28 1.07 14.66
N VAL A 273 6.50 0.68 13.65
CA VAL A 273 6.21 -0.73 13.33
C VAL A 273 7.10 -1.15 12.18
N ALA A 274 8.04 -2.05 12.43
CA ALA A 274 8.84 -2.66 11.36
C ALA A 274 7.95 -3.50 10.46
N VAL A 275 8.22 -3.50 9.16
CA VAL A 275 7.48 -4.29 8.17
C VAL A 275 8.45 -5.08 7.29
N GLN A 276 8.00 -6.21 6.77
CA GLN A 276 8.85 -7.07 5.96
C GLN A 276 8.06 -7.71 4.81
N GLU A 277 8.74 -7.97 3.70
CA GLU A 277 8.17 -8.78 2.65
C GLU A 277 8.19 -10.26 3.06
N ALA A 278 7.07 -10.94 2.96
CA ALA A 278 7.02 -12.37 3.22
C ALA A 278 5.95 -13.07 2.38
N CYS A 279 6.38 -14.05 1.59
CA CYS A 279 5.47 -14.90 0.86
C CYS A 279 5.06 -16.11 1.72
N ARG A 280 3.76 -16.39 1.72
CA ARG A 280 3.19 -17.51 2.48
C ARG A 280 3.20 -18.84 1.72
N CYS A 281 3.79 -18.89 0.52
CA CYS A 281 3.92 -20.15 -0.21
C CYS A 281 4.91 -21.08 0.49
N SER A 282 4.59 -22.37 0.51
CA SER A 282 5.50 -23.43 0.95
C SER A 282 5.31 -24.65 0.06
N ARG A 283 6.31 -25.58 0.09
CA ARG A 283 6.22 -26.83 -0.65
C ARG A 283 4.96 -27.61 -0.29
N GLU A 284 4.65 -27.68 1.00
CA GLU A 284 3.51 -28.42 1.55
C GLU A 284 2.18 -27.82 1.05
N ARG A 285 2.06 -26.49 1.03
CA ARG A 285 0.86 -25.80 0.54
C ARG A 285 0.66 -25.99 -0.96
N VAL A 286 1.74 -25.94 -1.72
CA VAL A 286 1.68 -26.17 -3.17
C VAL A 286 1.33 -27.62 -3.46
N LEU A 287 1.91 -28.57 -2.71
CA LEU A 287 1.59 -29.99 -2.81
C LEU A 287 0.11 -30.26 -2.47
N ALA A 288 -0.39 -29.68 -1.38
CA ALA A 288 -1.80 -29.79 -1.01
C ALA A 288 -2.75 -29.24 -2.09
N MET A 289 -2.37 -28.11 -2.72
CA MET A 289 -3.11 -27.53 -3.84
C MET A 289 -3.11 -28.51 -5.05
N LEU A 290 -1.94 -29.05 -5.44
CA LEU A 290 -1.82 -29.98 -6.55
C LEU A 290 -2.67 -31.25 -6.33
N ARG A 291 -2.72 -31.76 -5.09
CA ARG A 291 -3.55 -32.90 -4.72
C ARG A 291 -5.06 -32.63 -4.84
N GLY A 292 -5.48 -31.37 -4.81
CA GLY A 292 -6.87 -30.95 -5.00
C GLY A 292 -7.35 -31.01 -6.47
N PHE A 293 -6.45 -31.12 -7.44
CA PHE A 293 -6.83 -31.30 -8.85
C PHE A 293 -7.20 -32.75 -9.14
N SER A 294 -7.99 -32.95 -10.22
CA SER A 294 -8.33 -34.29 -10.69
C SER A 294 -7.09 -35.05 -11.15
N PRO A 295 -7.07 -36.38 -11.13
CA PRO A 295 -5.95 -37.17 -11.64
C PRO A 295 -5.65 -36.90 -13.12
N GLU A 296 -6.65 -36.48 -13.87
CA GLU A 296 -6.54 -36.15 -15.29
C GLU A 296 -5.84 -34.80 -15.48
N ASP A 297 -6.23 -33.77 -14.71
CA ASP A 297 -5.59 -32.47 -14.73
C ASP A 297 -4.14 -32.56 -14.27
N ARG A 298 -3.87 -33.34 -13.22
CA ARG A 298 -2.49 -33.55 -12.73
C ARG A 298 -1.58 -34.17 -13.78
N ARG A 299 -2.09 -35.15 -14.53
CA ARG A 299 -1.34 -35.76 -15.64
C ARG A 299 -1.06 -34.76 -16.76
N ALA A 300 -2.02 -33.87 -17.06
CA ALA A 300 -1.84 -32.82 -18.06
C ALA A 300 -0.84 -31.74 -17.64
N MET A 301 -0.56 -31.59 -16.32
CA MET A 301 0.44 -30.66 -15.78
C MET A 301 1.87 -31.22 -15.77
N VAL A 302 2.06 -32.52 -16.07
CA VAL A 302 3.40 -33.13 -16.08
C VAL A 302 4.16 -32.63 -17.30
N ALA A 303 5.33 -32.02 -17.07
CA ALA A 303 6.23 -31.59 -18.15
C ALA A 303 7.01 -32.77 -18.75
N ASP A 304 7.76 -32.51 -19.82
CA ASP A 304 8.56 -33.53 -20.54
C ASP A 304 9.62 -34.21 -19.66
N ASP A 305 10.01 -33.58 -18.56
CA ASP A 305 10.96 -34.12 -17.56
C ASP A 305 10.29 -35.05 -16.52
N GLY A 306 8.99 -35.33 -16.68
CA GLY A 306 8.22 -36.18 -15.77
C GLY A 306 7.84 -35.52 -14.44
N LYS A 307 8.01 -34.21 -14.30
CA LYS A 307 7.74 -33.47 -13.06
C LYS A 307 6.60 -32.46 -13.21
N LEU A 308 5.95 -32.15 -12.10
CA LEU A 308 4.99 -31.06 -12.01
C LEU A 308 5.71 -29.82 -11.49
N GLY A 309 5.83 -28.80 -12.35
CA GLY A 309 6.44 -27.52 -12.01
C GLY A 309 5.39 -26.48 -11.64
N VAL A 310 5.56 -25.80 -10.49
CA VAL A 310 4.71 -24.68 -10.07
C VAL A 310 5.59 -23.49 -9.69
N THR A 311 5.30 -22.33 -10.26
CA THR A 311 5.95 -21.08 -9.87
C THR A 311 4.96 -20.22 -9.08
N CYS A 312 5.38 -19.76 -7.91
CA CYS A 312 4.55 -18.86 -7.11
C CYS A 312 4.52 -17.47 -7.76
N GLU A 313 3.35 -16.97 -8.12
CA GLU A 313 3.20 -15.66 -8.75
C GLU A 313 3.70 -14.50 -7.85
N PHE A 314 3.55 -14.61 -6.51
CA PHE A 314 3.96 -13.56 -5.58
C PHE A 314 5.49 -13.46 -5.38
N CYS A 315 6.21 -14.57 -5.37
CA CYS A 315 7.63 -14.56 -5.01
C CYS A 315 8.54 -15.22 -6.04
N SER A 316 8.00 -15.63 -7.18
CA SER A 316 8.71 -16.30 -8.28
C SER A 316 9.45 -17.59 -7.87
N ARG A 317 9.22 -18.09 -6.64
CA ARG A 317 9.83 -19.33 -6.18
C ARG A 317 9.26 -20.50 -6.97
N ARG A 318 10.16 -21.30 -7.52
CA ARG A 318 9.84 -22.51 -8.26
C ARG A 318 9.78 -23.72 -7.33
N TYR A 319 8.73 -24.53 -7.48
CA TYR A 319 8.56 -25.81 -6.83
C TYR A 319 8.47 -26.88 -7.92
N SER A 320 9.09 -28.02 -7.69
CA SER A 320 9.06 -29.17 -8.57
C SER A 320 8.70 -30.41 -7.76
N PHE A 321 7.78 -31.22 -8.25
CA PHE A 321 7.23 -32.41 -7.60
C PHE A 321 7.29 -33.59 -8.56
N ASP A 322 7.67 -34.74 -8.06
CA ASP A 322 7.55 -35.98 -8.81
C ASP A 322 6.08 -36.43 -8.82
N GLN A 323 5.64 -37.06 -9.90
CA GLN A 323 4.25 -37.49 -10.06
C GLN A 323 3.80 -38.38 -8.88
N ALA A 324 4.64 -39.33 -8.45
CA ALA A 324 4.37 -40.19 -7.31
C ALA A 324 4.10 -39.42 -6.00
N GLU A 325 4.87 -38.36 -5.74
CA GLU A 325 4.71 -37.53 -4.54
C GLU A 325 3.33 -36.85 -4.48
N VAL A 326 2.79 -36.48 -5.66
CA VAL A 326 1.46 -35.85 -5.75
C VAL A 326 0.33 -36.88 -5.66
N GLU A 327 0.56 -38.12 -6.09
CA GLU A 327 -0.40 -39.23 -6.06
C GLU A 327 -0.51 -39.93 -4.69
N ASP A 328 0.59 -40.06 -3.95
CA ASP A 328 0.65 -40.77 -2.64
C ASP A 328 -0.26 -40.20 -1.54
N GLY A 329 -0.85 -39.04 -1.73
CA GLY A 329 -1.76 -38.42 -0.76
C GLY A 329 -3.18 -38.97 -0.72
N GLN A 330 -3.56 -39.87 -1.61
CA GLN A 330 -4.94 -40.43 -1.68
C GLN A 330 -5.19 -41.67 -0.81
N ALA A 331 -4.15 -42.24 -0.20
CA ALA A 331 -4.28 -43.48 0.60
C ALA A 331 -4.76 -43.28 2.05
N ALA A 332 -4.98 -42.04 2.52
CA ALA A 332 -5.31 -41.75 3.92
C ALA A 332 -6.75 -41.24 4.16
N GLY A 333 -7.66 -41.45 3.25
CA GLY A 333 -9.05 -40.96 3.36
C GLY A 333 -10.09 -41.93 2.78
N GLN A 334 -10.21 -43.12 3.33
CA GLN A 334 -11.40 -43.98 3.23
C GLN A 334 -11.94 -44.26 4.61
#